data_6279e6955e0e1782295e9aef50602d9f
#
_entry.id   6279e6955e0e1782295e9aef50602d9f
#
_cell.length_a   1.000
_cell.length_b   1.000
_cell.length_c   1.000
_cell.angle_alpha   90.00
_cell.angle_beta   90.00
_cell.angle_gamma   90.00
#
_symmetry.space_group_name_H-M   'P 1'
#
loop_
_entity.id
_entity.type
_entity.pdbx_description
1 polymer ?
#
loop_
_entity_poly.entity_id
_entity_poly.type
_entity_poly.pdbx_seq_one_letter_code
_entity_poly.pdbx_strand_id
1 'polypeptide(L)'
;MTNPHSIRTASESDLPALRTLVQAALVHDQDAADVLDLLWTQAASRPQLRLLAETDGQPVGLVVGALGPATADAPATGHIDLIAVHPQAQSRGIGRTLLTRAEELVTAAGATRLMMRGRPPYYAWPGIDIRYTRAVCLAESSGYTRGREGLNMGVDLRTAPLDTAADEARLAAAGVHVRRLTAQDEKPFLAWMTRWGGTWDGEAARALTYDPPRGHVAVREGADGVEYVGFACHGVNRRSWFGPMGTDSALRGMGVGTVLLRRCLADQLAAGLDEAEIGWTGPVHFYARGVEARLGRVFWTYSKDI
;
A
#
# COMPACT_ATOMS: atom_id res chain seq x y z
N MET A 1 -3.88 -40.01 -0.45
CA MET A 1 -2.51 -39.48 -0.65
C MET A 1 -2.28 -38.48 0.46
N THR A 2 -1.36 -38.74 1.37
CA THR A 2 -0.98 -37.81 2.44
C THR A 2 -0.40 -36.55 1.78
N ASN A 3 -0.95 -35.40 2.14
CA ASN A 3 -0.46 -34.09 1.64
C ASN A 3 1.00 -33.94 2.16
N PRO A 4 2.01 -33.80 1.30
CA PRO A 4 3.41 -33.75 1.73
C PRO A 4 3.76 -32.44 2.45
N HIS A 5 2.78 -31.56 2.61
CA HIS A 5 2.95 -30.23 3.23
C HIS A 5 2.07 -30.12 4.47
N SER A 6 2.67 -29.70 5.58
CA SER A 6 1.93 -29.29 6.78
C SER A 6 1.61 -27.79 6.68
N ILE A 7 0.42 -27.39 7.17
CA ILE A 7 0.05 -25.98 7.31
C ILE A 7 -0.17 -25.67 8.77
N ARG A 8 0.46 -24.62 9.27
CA ARG A 8 0.28 -24.09 10.61
C ARG A 8 0.18 -22.57 10.61
N THR A 9 -0.21 -22.02 11.74
CA THR A 9 -0.09 -20.57 11.98
C THR A 9 1.39 -20.21 12.09
N ALA A 10 1.80 -19.15 11.38
CA ALA A 10 3.14 -18.61 11.49
C ALA A 10 3.29 -17.72 12.73
N SER A 11 4.48 -17.70 13.31
CA SER A 11 4.85 -16.96 14.52
C SER A 11 6.01 -15.99 14.25
N GLU A 12 6.32 -15.15 15.23
CA GLU A 12 7.46 -14.20 15.16
C GLU A 12 8.79 -14.91 14.89
N SER A 13 8.97 -16.13 15.42
CA SER A 13 10.21 -16.90 15.20
C SER A 13 10.40 -17.36 13.75
N ASP A 14 9.34 -17.36 12.95
CA ASP A 14 9.39 -17.74 11.53
C ASP A 14 9.86 -16.58 10.62
N LEU A 15 9.76 -15.34 11.10
CA LEU A 15 10.01 -14.13 10.29
C LEU A 15 11.34 -14.14 9.50
N PRO A 16 12.49 -14.56 10.07
CA PRO A 16 13.73 -14.57 9.30
C PRO A 16 13.64 -15.46 8.05
N ALA A 17 13.07 -16.66 8.19
CA ALA A 17 12.89 -17.58 7.06
C ALA A 17 11.80 -17.10 6.08
N LEU A 18 10.75 -16.47 6.59
CA LEU A 18 9.67 -15.90 5.78
C LEU A 18 10.12 -14.71 4.94
N ARG A 19 11.04 -13.86 5.44
CA ARG A 19 11.66 -12.80 4.64
C ARG A 19 12.40 -13.37 3.44
N THR A 20 13.18 -14.41 3.65
CA THR A 20 13.88 -15.10 2.56
C THR A 20 12.90 -15.71 1.55
N LEU A 21 11.83 -16.34 2.03
CA LEU A 21 10.79 -16.93 1.19
C LEU A 21 10.12 -15.86 0.31
N VAL A 22 9.69 -14.74 0.87
CA VAL A 22 8.98 -13.71 0.10
C VAL A 22 9.91 -13.01 -0.89
N GLN A 23 11.18 -12.78 -0.55
CA GLN A 23 12.17 -12.24 -1.48
C GLN A 23 12.40 -13.19 -2.67
N ALA A 24 12.46 -14.49 -2.44
CA ALA A 24 12.60 -15.48 -3.50
C ALA A 24 11.33 -15.58 -4.38
N ALA A 25 10.15 -15.45 -3.79
CA ALA A 25 8.87 -15.62 -4.48
C ALA A 25 8.40 -14.38 -5.24
N LEU A 26 8.65 -13.20 -4.69
CA LEU A 26 8.16 -11.91 -5.20
C LEU A 26 9.24 -11.19 -6.01
N VAL A 27 9.68 -11.81 -7.11
CA VAL A 27 10.82 -11.37 -7.94
C VAL A 27 10.67 -9.98 -8.58
N HIS A 28 9.47 -9.42 -8.59
CA HIS A 28 9.19 -8.07 -9.09
C HIS A 28 9.06 -7.02 -7.96
N ASP A 29 9.29 -7.42 -6.71
CA ASP A 29 9.18 -6.60 -5.51
C ASP A 29 10.47 -6.70 -4.69
N GLN A 30 11.46 -5.84 -4.98
CA GLN A 30 12.78 -5.87 -4.32
C GLN A 30 12.69 -5.64 -2.81
N ASP A 31 11.66 -4.94 -2.35
CA ASP A 31 11.36 -4.64 -0.96
C ASP A 31 10.32 -5.60 -0.33
N ALA A 32 10.15 -6.81 -0.90
CA ALA A 32 9.15 -7.78 -0.43
C ALA A 32 9.29 -8.12 1.06
N ALA A 33 10.51 -8.16 1.59
CA ALA A 33 10.76 -8.41 3.01
C ALA A 33 10.27 -7.25 3.89
N ASP A 34 10.54 -6.00 3.48
CA ASP A 34 10.08 -4.81 4.21
C ASP A 34 8.55 -4.72 4.20
N VAL A 35 7.93 -5.10 3.08
CA VAL A 35 6.46 -5.18 2.99
C VAL A 35 5.90 -6.29 3.86
N LEU A 36 6.56 -7.44 3.95
CA LEU A 36 6.18 -8.48 4.91
C LEU A 36 6.21 -7.95 6.33
N ASP A 37 7.28 -7.26 6.74
CA ASP A 37 7.42 -6.68 8.07
C ASP A 37 6.32 -5.64 8.35
N LEU A 38 6.01 -4.81 7.37
CA LEU A 38 4.90 -3.86 7.45
C LEU A 38 3.56 -4.57 7.68
N LEU A 39 3.25 -5.60 6.90
CA LEU A 39 2.03 -6.39 7.03
C LEU A 39 2.00 -7.17 8.35
N TRP A 40 3.15 -7.59 8.84
CA TRP A 40 3.26 -8.34 10.09
C TRP A 40 2.97 -7.47 11.31
N THR A 41 3.46 -6.24 11.32
CA THR A 41 3.22 -5.27 12.39
C THR A 41 1.84 -4.61 12.32
N GLN A 42 1.08 -4.83 11.25
CA GLN A 42 -0.29 -4.36 11.15
C GLN A 42 -1.12 -4.88 12.31
N ALA A 43 -1.38 -3.98 13.16
CA ALA A 43 -2.03 -4.00 14.43
C ALA A 43 -2.84 -5.24 14.82
N ALA A 44 -2.58 -5.69 16.02
CA ALA A 44 -3.35 -6.58 16.86
C ALA A 44 -4.86 -6.27 17.00
N SER A 45 -5.35 -5.18 16.40
CA SER A 45 -6.75 -4.76 16.46
C SER A 45 -7.71 -5.57 15.58
N ARG A 46 -7.19 -6.46 14.72
CA ARG A 46 -8.02 -7.31 13.84
C ARG A 46 -7.49 -8.74 13.87
N PRO A 47 -8.37 -9.76 13.79
CA PRO A 47 -7.93 -11.15 13.66
C PRO A 47 -7.02 -11.28 12.43
N GLN A 48 -5.78 -11.70 12.66
CA GLN A 48 -4.75 -11.85 11.64
C GLN A 48 -4.80 -13.26 11.05
N LEU A 49 -4.64 -13.33 9.73
CA LEU A 49 -4.44 -14.56 9.00
C LEU A 49 -2.94 -14.68 8.68
N ARG A 50 -2.26 -15.65 9.29
CA ARG A 50 -0.84 -15.92 9.10
C ARG A 50 -0.65 -17.42 8.96
N LEU A 51 -0.65 -17.92 7.72
CA LEU A 51 -0.52 -19.35 7.44
C LEU A 51 0.83 -19.63 6.78
N LEU A 52 1.52 -20.62 7.33
CA LEU A 52 2.80 -21.11 6.83
C LEU A 52 2.62 -22.56 6.36
N ALA A 53 3.03 -22.83 5.12
CA ALA A 53 3.20 -24.18 4.60
C ALA A 53 4.66 -24.62 4.72
N GLU A 54 4.88 -25.81 5.22
CA GLU A 54 6.20 -26.41 5.43
C GLU A 54 6.33 -27.75 4.68
N THR A 55 7.53 -28.01 4.19
CA THR A 55 7.96 -29.32 3.69
C THR A 55 9.28 -29.66 4.39
N ASP A 56 9.37 -30.84 5.00
CA ASP A 56 10.55 -31.28 5.75
C ASP A 56 11.05 -30.23 6.77
N GLY A 57 10.10 -29.54 7.44
CA GLY A 57 10.39 -28.50 8.42
C GLY A 57 10.88 -27.16 7.84
N GLN A 58 10.88 -27.01 6.51
CA GLN A 58 11.29 -25.76 5.86
C GLN A 58 10.08 -24.99 5.32
N PRO A 59 10.02 -23.66 5.55
CA PRO A 59 9.02 -22.79 4.98
C PRO A 59 9.03 -22.80 3.45
N VAL A 60 7.91 -23.19 2.84
CA VAL A 60 7.75 -23.24 1.38
C VAL A 60 6.59 -22.40 0.87
N GLY A 61 5.72 -21.91 1.74
CA GLY A 61 4.61 -21.05 1.36
C GLY A 61 4.06 -20.23 2.53
N LEU A 62 3.50 -19.07 2.22
CA LEU A 62 2.98 -18.11 3.20
C LEU A 62 1.69 -17.47 2.69
N VAL A 63 0.71 -17.28 3.57
CA VAL A 63 -0.39 -16.33 3.42
C VAL A 63 -0.38 -15.37 4.59
N VAL A 64 -0.48 -14.07 4.29
CA VAL A 64 -0.73 -13.01 5.27
C VAL A 64 -1.99 -12.26 4.87
N GLY A 65 -2.85 -12.04 5.83
CA GLY A 65 -4.11 -11.33 5.63
C GLY A 65 -4.79 -11.00 6.95
N ALA A 66 -6.04 -10.61 6.89
CA ALA A 66 -6.85 -10.34 8.07
C ALA A 66 -8.34 -10.37 7.78
N LEU A 67 -9.12 -10.43 8.86
CA LEU A 67 -10.55 -10.25 8.83
C LEU A 67 -10.88 -8.75 9.02
N GLY A 68 -11.58 -8.15 8.06
CA GLY A 68 -12.16 -6.81 8.20
C GLY A 68 -13.38 -6.88 9.13
N PRO A 69 -13.68 -5.80 9.88
CA PRO A 69 -14.84 -5.77 10.76
C PRO A 69 -16.15 -5.87 9.97
N ALA A 70 -17.12 -6.54 10.57
CA ALA A 70 -18.51 -6.36 10.15
C ALA A 70 -18.96 -4.93 10.52
N THR A 71 -19.80 -4.34 9.69
CA THR A 71 -20.49 -3.07 9.97
C THR A 71 -22.00 -3.31 10.06
N ALA A 72 -22.76 -2.28 10.44
CA ALA A 72 -24.23 -2.40 10.47
C ALA A 72 -24.81 -2.78 9.07
N ASP A 73 -24.13 -2.35 8.02
CA ASP A 73 -24.62 -2.45 6.64
C ASP A 73 -23.89 -3.52 5.81
N ALA A 74 -22.82 -4.15 6.33
CA ALA A 74 -22.05 -5.12 5.59
C ALA A 74 -21.41 -6.19 6.51
N PRO A 75 -21.45 -7.48 6.10
CA PRO A 75 -20.78 -8.55 6.83
C PRO A 75 -19.25 -8.37 6.82
N ALA A 76 -18.58 -9.12 7.70
CA ALA A 76 -17.13 -9.18 7.72
C ALA A 76 -16.57 -9.64 6.37
N THR A 77 -15.45 -9.05 5.97
CA THR A 77 -14.73 -9.38 4.72
C THR A 77 -13.33 -9.84 5.06
N GLY A 78 -12.96 -11.03 4.58
CA GLY A 78 -11.58 -11.51 4.64
C GLY A 78 -10.71 -10.81 3.59
N HIS A 79 -9.44 -10.59 3.92
CA HIS A 79 -8.46 -10.05 2.99
C HIS A 79 -7.21 -10.93 2.97
N ILE A 80 -6.71 -11.22 1.78
CA ILE A 80 -5.37 -11.75 1.54
C ILE A 80 -4.52 -10.57 1.08
N ASP A 81 -3.61 -10.14 1.93
CA ASP A 81 -2.69 -9.03 1.67
C ASP A 81 -1.45 -9.54 0.93
N LEU A 82 -1.05 -10.80 1.17
CA LEU A 82 0.08 -11.47 0.54
C LEU A 82 -0.15 -12.97 0.47
N ILE A 83 0.17 -13.59 -0.68
CA ILE A 83 0.35 -15.03 -0.84
C ILE A 83 1.65 -15.29 -1.60
N ALA A 84 2.52 -16.14 -1.06
CA ALA A 84 3.80 -16.47 -1.64
C ALA A 84 4.08 -17.97 -1.54
N VAL A 85 4.67 -18.55 -2.59
CA VAL A 85 5.19 -19.94 -2.59
C VAL A 85 6.59 -19.90 -3.16
N HIS A 86 7.54 -20.51 -2.44
CA HIS A 86 8.93 -20.58 -2.87
C HIS A 86 9.04 -21.15 -4.31
N PRO A 87 9.83 -20.55 -5.22
CA PRO A 87 9.86 -20.91 -6.64
C PRO A 87 10.05 -22.42 -6.89
N GLN A 88 10.92 -23.08 -6.13
CA GLN A 88 11.18 -24.52 -6.24
C GLN A 88 10.02 -25.41 -5.73
N ALA A 89 9.07 -24.84 -4.99
CA ALA A 89 7.90 -25.54 -4.43
C ALA A 89 6.60 -25.23 -5.17
N GLN A 90 6.63 -24.33 -6.16
CA GLN A 90 5.47 -23.98 -6.96
C GLN A 90 4.96 -25.16 -7.80
N SER A 91 3.72 -25.07 -8.27
CA SER A 91 3.03 -26.10 -9.09
C SER A 91 2.85 -27.46 -8.41
N ARG A 92 2.96 -27.53 -7.08
CA ARG A 92 2.75 -28.73 -6.25
C ARG A 92 1.48 -28.66 -5.38
N GLY A 93 0.56 -27.73 -5.68
CA GLY A 93 -0.68 -27.57 -4.94
C GLY A 93 -0.61 -26.68 -3.69
N ILE A 94 0.60 -26.29 -3.22
CA ILE A 94 0.79 -25.54 -1.95
C ILE A 94 -0.03 -24.26 -1.92
N GLY A 95 0.01 -23.44 -2.97
CA GLY A 95 -0.75 -22.20 -3.04
C GLY A 95 -2.26 -22.44 -2.91
N ARG A 96 -2.79 -23.48 -3.54
CA ARG A 96 -4.21 -23.86 -3.44
C ARG A 96 -4.56 -24.31 -2.02
N THR A 97 -3.73 -25.15 -1.40
CA THR A 97 -3.98 -25.62 -0.03
C THR A 97 -3.95 -24.46 0.97
N LEU A 98 -3.00 -23.54 0.83
CA LEU A 98 -2.93 -22.31 1.65
C LEU A 98 -4.18 -21.45 1.47
N LEU A 99 -4.63 -21.27 0.22
CA LEU A 99 -5.81 -20.46 -0.11
C LEU A 99 -7.09 -21.08 0.46
N THR A 100 -7.28 -22.39 0.27
CA THR A 100 -8.43 -23.12 0.85
C THR A 100 -8.44 -23.00 2.37
N ARG A 101 -7.27 -23.15 3.02
CA ARG A 101 -7.19 -23.01 4.49
C ARG A 101 -7.49 -21.59 4.96
N ALA A 102 -7.07 -20.58 4.18
CA ALA A 102 -7.42 -19.19 4.45
C ALA A 102 -8.94 -18.95 4.34
N GLU A 103 -9.58 -19.48 3.29
CA GLU A 103 -11.04 -19.42 3.10
C GLU A 103 -11.78 -20.03 4.29
N GLU A 104 -11.42 -21.24 4.71
CA GLU A 104 -12.01 -21.92 5.88
C GLU A 104 -11.94 -21.06 7.15
N LEU A 105 -10.77 -20.47 7.43
CA LEU A 105 -10.55 -19.68 8.64
C LEU A 105 -11.36 -18.39 8.65
N VAL A 106 -11.43 -17.67 7.52
CA VAL A 106 -12.18 -16.41 7.46
C VAL A 106 -13.69 -16.67 7.44
N THR A 107 -14.15 -17.77 6.83
CA THR A 107 -15.56 -18.21 6.89
C THR A 107 -15.96 -18.56 8.31
N ALA A 108 -15.13 -19.34 9.01
CA ALA A 108 -15.37 -19.70 10.42
C ALA A 108 -15.39 -18.46 11.34
N ALA A 109 -14.73 -17.38 10.95
CA ALA A 109 -14.75 -16.10 11.64
C ALA A 109 -15.89 -15.16 11.19
N GLY A 110 -16.82 -15.65 10.36
CA GLY A 110 -18.03 -14.92 9.94
C GLY A 110 -17.88 -14.04 8.70
N ALA A 111 -16.80 -14.16 7.94
CA ALA A 111 -16.69 -13.50 6.65
C ALA A 111 -17.57 -14.22 5.60
N THR A 112 -18.20 -13.43 4.75
CA THR A 112 -18.99 -13.92 3.60
C THR A 112 -18.29 -13.64 2.27
N ARG A 113 -17.16 -12.96 2.31
CA ARG A 113 -16.38 -12.59 1.14
C ARG A 113 -14.89 -12.56 1.46
N LEU A 114 -14.05 -12.98 0.51
CA LEU A 114 -12.61 -12.89 0.58
C LEU A 114 -12.07 -12.08 -0.61
N MET A 115 -11.19 -11.14 -0.34
CA MET A 115 -10.59 -10.23 -1.33
C MET A 115 -9.08 -10.39 -1.37
N MET A 116 -8.50 -10.36 -2.57
CA MET A 116 -7.05 -10.31 -2.80
C MET A 116 -6.66 -8.90 -3.24
N ARG A 117 -6.39 -8.04 -2.27
CA ARG A 117 -5.89 -6.66 -2.45
C ARG A 117 -5.48 -6.09 -1.10
N GLY A 118 -4.59 -5.08 -1.13
CA GLY A 118 -4.25 -4.30 0.05
C GLY A 118 -5.46 -3.54 0.62
N ARG A 119 -5.38 -3.22 1.89
CA ARG A 119 -6.45 -2.60 2.70
C ARG A 119 -5.88 -1.59 3.70
N PRO A 120 -6.72 -0.71 4.28
CA PRO A 120 -6.26 0.11 5.39
C PRO A 120 -5.72 -0.74 6.55
N PRO A 121 -4.78 -0.24 7.35
CA PRO A 121 -4.20 1.11 7.31
C PRO A 121 -3.08 1.29 6.27
N TYR A 122 -2.57 0.21 5.65
CA TYR A 122 -1.45 0.25 4.71
C TYR A 122 -1.77 -0.52 3.44
N TYR A 123 -1.90 0.18 2.36
CA TYR A 123 -2.25 -0.36 1.06
C TYR A 123 -1.01 -0.91 0.32
N ALA A 124 -0.53 -2.10 0.71
CA ALA A 124 0.71 -2.67 0.18
C ALA A 124 0.69 -2.95 -1.32
N TRP A 125 -0.41 -3.56 -1.82
CA TRP A 125 -0.61 -3.80 -3.26
C TRP A 125 -2.05 -3.52 -3.67
N PRO A 126 -2.28 -2.95 -4.88
CA PRO A 126 -3.62 -2.76 -5.44
C PRO A 126 -4.40 -4.06 -5.70
N GLY A 127 -3.69 -5.15 -5.89
CA GLY A 127 -4.19 -6.46 -6.21
C GLY A 127 -3.04 -7.40 -6.57
N ILE A 128 -3.30 -8.40 -7.40
CA ILE A 128 -2.27 -9.27 -7.96
C ILE A 128 -1.63 -8.57 -9.17
N ASP A 129 -0.33 -8.30 -9.10
CA ASP A 129 0.44 -7.81 -10.24
C ASP A 129 0.39 -8.84 -11.37
N ILE A 130 -0.05 -8.43 -12.55
CA ILE A 130 -0.26 -9.34 -13.71
C ILE A 130 1.01 -10.10 -14.14
N ARG A 131 2.19 -9.61 -13.78
CA ARG A 131 3.47 -10.29 -14.03
C ARG A 131 3.62 -11.57 -13.22
N TYR A 132 2.91 -11.71 -12.09
CA TYR A 132 2.80 -12.95 -11.34
C TYR A 132 1.73 -13.87 -11.93
N THR A 133 1.89 -14.29 -13.17
CA THR A 133 0.92 -15.10 -13.93
C THR A 133 0.41 -16.32 -13.14
N ARG A 134 1.29 -16.99 -12.38
CA ARG A 134 0.89 -18.15 -11.56
C ARG A 134 -0.07 -17.78 -10.43
N ALA A 135 0.05 -16.59 -9.84
CA ALA A 135 -0.87 -16.10 -8.83
C ALA A 135 -2.24 -15.75 -9.44
N VAL A 136 -2.24 -15.15 -10.64
CA VAL A 136 -3.44 -14.91 -11.45
C VAL A 136 -4.15 -16.25 -11.72
N CYS A 137 -3.44 -17.24 -12.27
CA CYS A 137 -4.00 -18.57 -12.56
C CYS A 137 -4.52 -19.26 -11.27
N LEU A 138 -3.83 -19.11 -10.15
CA LEU A 138 -4.28 -19.65 -8.87
C LEU A 138 -5.61 -19.02 -8.45
N ALA A 139 -5.73 -17.70 -8.47
CA ALA A 139 -6.96 -17.00 -8.11
C ALA A 139 -8.13 -17.45 -8.99
N GLU A 140 -7.98 -17.41 -10.31
CA GLU A 140 -9.05 -17.77 -11.25
C GLU A 140 -9.45 -19.26 -11.15
N SER A 141 -8.47 -20.17 -11.06
CA SER A 141 -8.75 -21.61 -10.90
C SER A 141 -9.28 -21.99 -9.51
N SER A 142 -9.25 -21.09 -8.56
CA SER A 142 -9.85 -21.23 -7.22
C SER A 142 -11.23 -20.56 -7.11
N GLY A 143 -11.79 -20.08 -8.23
CA GLY A 143 -13.13 -19.51 -8.30
C GLY A 143 -13.22 -18.03 -7.89
N TYR A 144 -12.09 -17.32 -7.86
CA TYR A 144 -12.10 -15.88 -7.65
C TYR A 144 -12.46 -15.15 -8.94
N THR A 145 -13.31 -14.16 -8.80
CA THR A 145 -13.72 -13.28 -9.91
C THR A 145 -12.81 -12.07 -9.94
N ARG A 146 -12.29 -11.77 -11.13
CA ARG A 146 -11.50 -10.57 -11.38
C ARG A 146 -12.36 -9.31 -11.27
N GLY A 147 -11.90 -8.34 -10.51
CA GLY A 147 -12.54 -7.05 -10.32
C GLY A 147 -11.84 -5.93 -11.10
N ARG A 148 -11.69 -4.78 -10.44
CA ARG A 148 -11.09 -3.58 -11.04
C ARG A 148 -9.58 -3.73 -11.22
N GLU A 149 -9.06 -2.95 -12.14
CA GLU A 149 -7.63 -2.75 -12.31
C GLU A 149 -7.12 -1.69 -11.32
N GLY A 150 -5.95 -1.95 -10.75
CA GLY A 150 -5.12 -0.97 -10.06
C GLY A 150 -3.91 -0.64 -10.93
N LEU A 151 -3.58 0.62 -11.02
CA LEU A 151 -2.45 1.09 -11.81
C LEU A 151 -1.42 1.77 -10.91
N ASN A 152 -0.14 1.50 -11.16
CA ASN A 152 0.94 2.29 -10.60
C ASN A 152 1.75 2.92 -11.75
N MET A 153 2.29 4.12 -11.49
CA MET A 153 3.15 4.82 -12.45
C MET A 153 4.56 4.94 -11.90
N GLY A 154 5.54 4.75 -12.76
CA GLY A 154 6.96 4.95 -12.45
C GLY A 154 7.41 6.38 -12.79
N VAL A 155 8.36 6.89 -12.01
CA VAL A 155 9.02 8.19 -12.21
C VAL A 155 10.52 7.99 -12.11
N ASP A 156 11.28 8.39 -13.13
CA ASP A 156 12.74 8.54 -13.04
C ASP A 156 13.04 9.88 -12.32
N LEU A 157 13.48 9.79 -11.07
CA LEU A 157 13.70 10.96 -10.21
C LEU A 157 14.88 11.83 -10.67
N ARG A 158 15.82 11.28 -11.44
CA ARG A 158 17.00 12.00 -11.95
C ARG A 158 16.65 12.95 -13.09
N THR A 159 15.57 12.67 -13.80
CA THR A 159 15.16 13.44 -14.99
C THR A 159 13.84 14.18 -14.81
N ALA A 160 13.04 13.77 -13.82
CA ALA A 160 11.74 14.38 -13.56
C ALA A 160 11.85 15.88 -13.21
N PRO A 161 10.89 16.73 -13.62
CA PRO A 161 10.89 18.17 -13.31
C PRO A 161 10.48 18.38 -11.84
N LEU A 162 11.43 18.32 -10.90
CA LEU A 162 11.18 18.41 -9.46
C LEU A 162 11.29 19.83 -8.88
N ASP A 163 11.77 20.82 -9.65
CA ASP A 163 11.83 22.21 -9.20
C ASP A 163 10.43 22.78 -8.94
N THR A 164 10.29 23.47 -7.82
CA THR A 164 9.02 24.05 -7.37
C THR A 164 9.10 25.55 -7.07
N ALA A 165 10.28 26.17 -7.19
CA ALA A 165 10.53 27.53 -6.71
C ALA A 165 9.56 28.57 -7.30
N ALA A 166 9.35 28.56 -8.62
CA ALA A 166 8.45 29.50 -9.28
C ALA A 166 6.97 29.25 -8.90
N ASP A 167 6.57 27.98 -8.80
CA ASP A 167 5.20 27.60 -8.39
C ASP A 167 4.94 27.97 -6.93
N GLU A 168 5.90 27.76 -6.04
CA GLU A 168 5.79 28.15 -4.63
C GLU A 168 5.68 29.67 -4.45
N ALA A 169 6.50 30.46 -5.19
CA ALA A 169 6.40 31.92 -5.16
C ALA A 169 5.01 32.39 -5.61
N ARG A 170 4.46 31.78 -6.65
CA ARG A 170 3.10 32.08 -7.13
C ARG A 170 2.02 31.69 -6.13
N LEU A 171 2.15 30.53 -5.47
CA LEU A 171 1.23 30.08 -4.43
C LEU A 171 1.31 30.99 -3.20
N ALA A 172 2.52 31.38 -2.78
CA ALA A 172 2.73 32.30 -1.64
C ALA A 172 2.08 33.67 -1.89
N ALA A 173 2.17 34.20 -3.11
CA ALA A 173 1.50 35.43 -3.51
C ALA A 173 -0.05 35.30 -3.43
N ALA A 174 -0.58 34.08 -3.53
CA ALA A 174 -2.00 33.76 -3.34
C ALA A 174 -2.34 33.34 -1.90
N GLY A 175 -1.44 33.51 -0.94
CA GLY A 175 -1.64 33.18 0.46
C GLY A 175 -1.57 31.67 0.78
N VAL A 176 -1.04 30.84 -0.11
CA VAL A 176 -0.87 29.39 0.12
C VAL A 176 0.60 29.04 0.22
N HIS A 177 1.01 28.41 1.31
CA HIS A 177 2.40 28.02 1.57
C HIS A 177 2.53 26.49 1.62
N VAL A 178 3.52 25.96 0.92
CA VAL A 178 3.84 24.54 0.98
C VAL A 178 5.09 24.33 1.84
N ARG A 179 5.00 23.44 2.83
CA ARG A 179 6.08 23.12 3.73
C ARG A 179 6.09 21.65 4.11
N ARG A 180 7.23 21.17 4.63
CA ARG A 180 7.30 19.84 5.22
C ARG A 180 6.41 19.76 6.47
N LEU A 181 5.85 18.57 6.72
CA LEU A 181 5.26 18.20 8.00
C LEU A 181 6.31 18.27 9.11
N THR A 182 5.91 18.63 10.29
CA THR A 182 6.71 18.65 11.52
C THR A 182 5.98 17.88 12.62
N ALA A 183 6.67 17.55 13.71
CA ALA A 183 6.05 16.89 14.85
C ALA A 183 4.90 17.74 15.47
N GLN A 184 4.97 19.07 15.34
CA GLN A 184 3.92 19.98 15.84
C GLN A 184 2.61 19.85 15.05
N ASP A 185 2.67 19.33 13.83
CA ASP A 185 1.48 19.12 12.98
C ASP A 185 0.68 17.89 13.40
N GLU A 186 1.21 16.99 14.23
CA GLU A 186 0.58 15.68 14.49
C GLU A 186 -0.91 15.81 14.83
N LYS A 187 -1.24 16.50 15.90
CA LYS A 187 -2.63 16.62 16.33
C LYS A 187 -3.54 17.38 15.36
N PRO A 188 -3.19 18.61 14.90
CA PRO A 188 -4.06 19.35 14.02
C PRO A 188 -4.15 18.74 12.61
N PHE A 189 -3.06 18.17 12.09
CA PHE A 189 -3.08 17.51 10.80
C PHE A 189 -3.91 16.22 10.81
N LEU A 190 -3.75 15.34 11.80
CA LEU A 190 -4.55 14.12 11.90
C LEU A 190 -6.04 14.42 12.13
N ALA A 191 -6.37 15.47 12.90
CA ALA A 191 -7.73 15.92 13.02
C ALA A 191 -8.30 16.42 11.67
N TRP A 192 -7.50 17.15 10.89
CA TRP A 192 -7.90 17.60 9.56
C TRP A 192 -8.05 16.44 8.56
N MET A 193 -7.24 15.37 8.70
CA MET A 193 -7.30 14.18 7.82
C MET A 193 -8.63 13.43 7.89
N THR A 194 -9.40 13.54 8.99
CA THR A 194 -10.71 12.86 9.14
C THR A 194 -11.70 13.22 8.02
N ARG A 195 -11.55 14.39 7.40
CA ARG A 195 -12.36 14.83 6.25
C ARG A 195 -12.23 13.92 5.01
N TRP A 196 -11.19 13.09 4.94
CA TRP A 196 -10.93 12.16 3.84
C TRP A 196 -11.55 10.76 4.08
N GLY A 197 -12.43 10.65 5.08
CA GLY A 197 -13.21 9.43 5.35
C GLY A 197 -12.42 8.27 5.95
N GLY A 198 -11.33 8.56 6.66
CA GLY A 198 -10.58 7.55 7.44
C GLY A 198 -9.77 6.55 6.62
N THR A 199 -9.67 6.71 5.30
CA THR A 199 -8.95 5.75 4.45
C THR A 199 -7.44 5.93 4.48
N TRP A 200 -6.95 7.15 4.74
CA TRP A 200 -5.53 7.52 4.73
C TRP A 200 -4.94 7.87 6.10
N ASP A 201 -5.74 7.75 7.17
CA ASP A 201 -5.33 8.16 8.52
C ASP A 201 -4.11 7.39 9.02
N GLY A 202 -4.06 6.06 8.75
CA GLY A 202 -2.93 5.23 9.13
C GLY A 202 -1.63 5.61 8.39
N GLU A 203 -1.72 5.93 7.11
CA GLU A 203 -0.58 6.35 6.30
C GLU A 203 -0.09 7.75 6.72
N ALA A 204 -1.01 8.68 6.95
CA ALA A 204 -0.70 10.02 7.44
C ALA A 204 -0.02 10.00 8.82
N ALA A 205 -0.55 9.20 9.75
CA ALA A 205 0.04 9.00 11.06
C ALA A 205 1.46 8.40 10.94
N ARG A 206 1.63 7.37 10.09
CA ARG A 206 2.94 6.77 9.86
C ARG A 206 3.94 7.76 9.26
N ALA A 207 3.52 8.66 8.35
CA ALA A 207 4.41 9.68 7.79
C ALA A 207 5.05 10.56 8.87
N LEU A 208 4.35 10.83 9.95
CA LEU A 208 4.82 11.63 11.09
C LEU A 208 5.78 10.89 12.02
N THR A 209 5.84 9.55 11.98
CA THR A 209 6.76 8.76 12.83
C THR A 209 8.21 8.77 12.34
N TYR A 210 8.47 9.28 11.15
CA TYR A 210 9.83 9.39 10.60
C TYR A 210 10.48 10.71 11.02
N ASP A 211 11.82 10.72 11.05
CA ASP A 211 12.62 11.91 11.27
C ASP A 211 13.61 12.11 10.10
N PRO A 212 13.43 13.15 9.28
CA PRO A 212 12.28 14.07 9.24
C PRO A 212 10.98 13.39 8.79
N PRO A 213 9.78 13.94 9.12
CA PRO A 213 8.51 13.42 8.64
C PRO A 213 8.45 13.31 7.11
N ARG A 214 7.86 12.21 6.64
CA ARG A 214 7.80 11.87 5.20
C ARG A 214 6.54 12.42 4.54
N GLY A 215 6.44 13.74 4.49
CA GLY A 215 5.31 14.40 3.84
C GLY A 215 5.40 15.91 3.87
N HIS A 216 4.58 16.52 3.02
CA HIS A 216 4.42 17.96 2.89
C HIS A 216 2.95 18.33 3.00
N VAL A 217 2.70 19.54 3.52
CA VAL A 217 1.37 20.15 3.60
C VAL A 217 1.35 21.48 2.88
N ALA A 218 0.19 21.78 2.30
CA ALA A 218 -0.15 23.10 1.86
C ALA A 218 -1.05 23.74 2.92
N VAL A 219 -0.71 24.94 3.32
CA VAL A 219 -1.40 25.68 4.38
C VAL A 219 -1.67 27.11 3.94
N ARG A 220 -2.69 27.72 4.54
CA ARG A 220 -2.98 29.16 4.46
C ARG A 220 -3.29 29.71 5.82
N GLU A 221 -3.22 31.03 5.98
CA GLU A 221 -3.72 31.70 7.18
C GLU A 221 -5.25 31.63 7.18
N GLY A 222 -5.83 31.17 8.27
CA GLY A 222 -7.25 31.12 8.54
C GLY A 222 -7.61 32.01 9.72
N ALA A 223 -8.90 32.13 10.00
CA ALA A 223 -9.40 32.98 11.12
C ALA A 223 -8.89 32.53 12.49
N ASP A 224 -8.71 31.19 12.66
CA ASP A 224 -8.30 30.57 13.93
C ASP A 224 -6.85 30.03 13.89
N GLY A 225 -6.01 30.53 12.97
CA GLY A 225 -4.64 30.10 12.78
C GLY A 225 -4.40 29.42 11.43
N VAL A 226 -3.48 28.43 11.39
CA VAL A 226 -3.11 27.72 10.17
C VAL A 226 -4.21 26.75 9.71
N GLU A 227 -4.68 26.92 8.48
CA GLU A 227 -5.63 26.02 7.83
C GLU A 227 -4.89 25.11 6.84
N TYR A 228 -5.07 23.78 6.97
CA TYR A 228 -4.55 22.81 6.01
C TYR A 228 -5.46 22.77 4.78
N VAL A 229 -4.87 22.85 3.58
CA VAL A 229 -5.59 22.86 2.30
C VAL A 229 -5.08 21.80 1.32
N GLY A 230 -4.05 21.07 1.70
CA GLY A 230 -3.53 19.93 0.92
C GLY A 230 -2.42 19.22 1.66
N PHE A 231 -2.16 17.97 1.25
CA PHE A 231 -1.07 17.16 1.76
C PHE A 231 -0.57 16.18 0.72
N ALA A 232 0.64 15.70 0.90
CA ALA A 232 1.17 14.52 0.23
C ALA A 232 2.18 13.83 1.14
N CYS A 233 2.20 12.50 1.10
CA CYS A 233 3.16 11.67 1.82
C CYS A 233 4.00 10.85 0.82
N HIS A 234 5.12 10.29 1.31
CA HIS A 234 5.95 9.40 0.53
C HIS A 234 6.64 8.38 1.43
N GLY A 235 6.98 7.21 0.90
CA GLY A 235 7.72 6.19 1.64
C GLY A 235 7.00 5.60 2.86
N VAL A 236 5.68 5.73 2.93
CA VAL A 236 4.88 5.28 4.08
C VAL A 236 4.49 3.81 4.01
N ASN A 237 4.07 3.33 2.85
CA ASN A 237 3.76 1.92 2.62
C ASN A 237 4.99 1.16 2.11
N ARG A 238 5.68 1.75 1.16
CA ARG A 238 6.91 1.24 0.56
C ARG A 238 7.86 2.41 0.35
N ARG A 239 9.16 2.18 0.57
CA ARG A 239 10.18 3.24 0.55
C ARG A 239 10.15 4.07 -0.75
N SER A 240 9.96 3.41 -1.89
CA SER A 240 9.92 4.06 -3.20
C SER A 240 8.54 4.62 -3.58
N TRP A 241 7.49 4.39 -2.79
CA TRP A 241 6.15 4.82 -3.16
C TRP A 241 5.86 6.26 -2.76
N PHE A 242 5.24 6.98 -3.71
CA PHE A 242 4.57 8.25 -3.47
C PHE A 242 3.09 8.01 -3.17
N GLY A 243 2.56 8.71 -2.21
CA GLY A 243 1.16 8.71 -1.74
C GLY A 243 1.05 8.40 -0.24
N PRO A 244 -0.14 8.64 0.35
CA PRO A 244 -1.31 9.28 -0.27
C PRO A 244 -1.14 10.78 -0.50
N MET A 245 -2.03 11.36 -1.31
CA MET A 245 -2.12 12.80 -1.49
C MET A 245 -3.57 13.29 -1.66
N GLY A 246 -3.81 14.50 -1.23
CA GLY A 246 -5.09 15.18 -1.41
C GLY A 246 -4.96 16.69 -1.36
N THR A 247 -5.81 17.39 -2.12
CA THR A 247 -5.91 18.86 -2.10
C THR A 247 -7.37 19.28 -2.01
N ASP A 248 -7.63 20.39 -1.34
CA ASP A 248 -8.96 20.95 -1.28
C ASP A 248 -9.46 21.27 -2.70
N SER A 249 -10.72 20.94 -2.97
CA SER A 249 -11.35 21.15 -4.26
C SER A 249 -11.39 22.63 -4.67
N ALA A 250 -11.48 23.54 -3.70
CA ALA A 250 -11.46 24.98 -3.93
C ALA A 250 -10.13 25.50 -4.51
N LEU A 251 -9.02 24.74 -4.34
CA LEU A 251 -7.69 25.12 -4.85
C LEU A 251 -7.29 24.38 -6.12
N ARG A 252 -8.24 23.68 -6.75
CA ARG A 252 -7.99 23.00 -8.02
C ARG A 252 -7.56 23.99 -9.10
N GLY A 253 -6.57 23.59 -9.91
CA GLY A 253 -6.02 24.44 -10.96
C GLY A 253 -4.93 25.40 -10.51
N MET A 254 -4.74 25.64 -9.20
CA MET A 254 -3.68 26.51 -8.67
C MET A 254 -2.28 25.88 -8.67
N GLY A 255 -2.16 24.57 -8.90
CA GLY A 255 -0.87 23.87 -8.92
C GLY A 255 -0.41 23.34 -7.56
N VAL A 256 -1.21 23.48 -6.48
CA VAL A 256 -0.87 22.99 -5.13
C VAL A 256 -0.48 21.52 -5.14
N GLY A 257 -1.27 20.66 -5.78
CA GLY A 257 -0.99 19.23 -5.88
C GLY A 257 0.33 18.92 -6.60
N THR A 258 0.69 19.70 -7.63
CA THR A 258 1.94 19.53 -8.35
C THR A 258 3.15 19.88 -7.48
N VAL A 259 3.07 20.95 -6.70
CA VAL A 259 4.14 21.32 -5.75
C VAL A 259 4.30 20.26 -4.68
N LEU A 260 3.20 19.78 -4.07
CA LEU A 260 3.24 18.71 -3.08
C LEU A 260 3.85 17.41 -3.62
N LEU A 261 3.46 17.01 -4.84
CA LEU A 261 4.02 15.84 -5.53
C LEU A 261 5.53 15.99 -5.73
N ARG A 262 5.96 17.10 -6.35
CA ARG A 262 7.39 17.34 -6.65
C ARG A 262 8.24 17.43 -5.41
N ARG A 263 7.76 18.04 -4.32
CA ARG A 263 8.46 18.09 -3.03
C ARG A 263 8.68 16.72 -2.44
N CYS A 264 7.66 15.85 -2.46
CA CYS A 264 7.79 14.47 -1.97
C CYS A 264 8.79 13.65 -2.80
N LEU A 265 8.74 13.80 -4.14
CA LEU A 265 9.67 13.10 -5.04
C LEU A 265 11.10 13.64 -4.90
N ALA A 266 11.29 14.95 -4.68
CA ALA A 266 12.59 15.54 -4.39
C ALA A 266 13.18 14.98 -3.07
N ASP A 267 12.35 14.74 -2.05
CA ASP A 267 12.79 14.08 -0.82
C ASP A 267 13.25 12.63 -1.07
N GLN A 268 12.53 11.90 -1.91
CA GLN A 268 12.92 10.52 -2.28
C GLN A 268 14.25 10.50 -3.05
N LEU A 269 14.46 11.44 -3.98
CA LEU A 269 15.74 11.61 -4.67
C LEU A 269 16.86 11.94 -3.69
N ALA A 270 16.65 12.89 -2.77
CA ALA A 270 17.61 13.26 -1.72
C ALA A 270 17.92 12.09 -0.76
N ALA A 271 16.98 11.17 -0.57
CA ALA A 271 17.16 9.92 0.19
C ALA A 271 17.88 8.82 -0.61
N GLY A 272 18.39 9.13 -1.81
CA GLY A 272 19.19 8.22 -2.64
C GLY A 272 18.37 7.24 -3.49
N LEU A 273 17.12 7.54 -3.77
CA LEU A 273 16.33 6.76 -4.72
C LEU A 273 16.47 7.37 -6.13
N ASP A 274 16.73 6.53 -7.12
CA ASP A 274 16.76 6.94 -8.54
C ASP A 274 15.37 6.89 -9.19
N GLU A 275 14.48 6.06 -8.63
CA GLU A 275 13.13 5.84 -9.14
C GLU A 275 12.10 5.92 -8.01
N ALA A 276 10.93 6.43 -8.33
CA ALA A 276 9.76 6.37 -7.47
C ALA A 276 8.59 5.70 -8.18
N GLU A 277 7.68 5.13 -7.39
CA GLU A 277 6.44 4.53 -7.87
C GLU A 277 5.25 5.25 -7.24
N ILE A 278 4.35 5.77 -8.07
CA ILE A 278 3.09 6.36 -7.65
C ILE A 278 2.09 5.22 -7.52
N GLY A 279 1.82 4.81 -6.28
CA GLY A 279 0.92 3.70 -6.00
C GLY A 279 -0.56 4.06 -6.12
N TRP A 280 -1.39 3.07 -6.50
CA TRP A 280 -2.85 3.22 -6.57
C TRP A 280 -3.29 4.45 -7.40
N THR A 281 -2.65 4.63 -8.55
CA THR A 281 -2.82 5.81 -9.40
C THR A 281 -4.29 6.00 -9.81
N GLY A 282 -4.87 7.16 -9.50
CA GLY A 282 -6.17 7.58 -10.01
C GLY A 282 -6.02 8.47 -11.26
N PRO A 283 -5.60 9.74 -11.11
CA PRO A 283 -5.54 10.67 -12.24
C PRO A 283 -4.22 10.55 -13.03
N VAL A 284 -4.12 9.56 -13.93
CA VAL A 284 -2.93 9.31 -14.78
C VAL A 284 -2.39 10.58 -15.42
N HIS A 285 -3.28 11.38 -16.03
CA HIS A 285 -2.88 12.63 -16.72
C HIS A 285 -2.19 13.63 -15.78
N PHE A 286 -2.61 13.73 -14.52
CA PHE A 286 -2.01 14.63 -13.53
C PHE A 286 -0.54 14.28 -13.28
N TYR A 287 -0.25 13.02 -13.05
CA TYR A 287 1.10 12.54 -12.77
C TYR A 287 1.99 12.55 -14.02
N ALA A 288 1.44 12.14 -15.17
CA ALA A 288 2.18 12.18 -16.43
C ALA A 288 2.63 13.61 -16.77
N ARG A 289 1.74 14.59 -16.59
CA ARG A 289 2.05 16.00 -16.88
C ARG A 289 2.92 16.65 -15.80
N GLY A 290 2.71 16.29 -14.53
CA GLY A 290 3.37 16.95 -13.40
C GLY A 290 4.83 16.57 -13.24
N VAL A 291 5.18 15.29 -13.50
CA VAL A 291 6.50 14.69 -13.21
C VAL A 291 6.94 13.67 -14.27
N GLU A 292 6.34 13.69 -15.45
CA GLU A 292 6.65 12.76 -16.56
C GLU A 292 6.48 11.29 -16.19
N ALA A 293 5.59 11.02 -15.23
CA ALA A 293 5.30 9.66 -14.80
C ALA A 293 4.74 8.81 -15.95
N ARG A 294 5.12 7.51 -15.98
CA ARG A 294 4.72 6.56 -17.02
C ARG A 294 3.99 5.37 -16.38
N LEU A 295 2.97 4.86 -17.06
CA LEU A 295 2.33 3.61 -16.62
C LEU A 295 3.37 2.51 -16.52
N GLY A 296 3.45 1.87 -15.36
CA GLY A 296 4.44 0.84 -15.06
C GLY A 296 3.78 -0.49 -14.70
N ARG A 297 3.20 -0.58 -13.52
CA ARG A 297 2.60 -1.82 -13.01
C ARG A 297 1.09 -1.81 -13.14
N VAL A 298 0.54 -2.99 -13.49
CA VAL A 298 -0.90 -3.23 -13.55
C VAL A 298 -1.24 -4.35 -12.59
N PHE A 299 -2.29 -4.15 -11.81
CA PHE A 299 -2.77 -5.11 -10.83
C PHE A 299 -4.23 -5.43 -11.09
N TRP A 300 -4.60 -6.69 -10.91
CA TRP A 300 -6.00 -7.10 -10.91
C TRP A 300 -6.45 -7.43 -9.49
N THR A 301 -7.55 -6.80 -9.06
CA THR A 301 -8.21 -7.20 -7.81
C THR A 301 -8.99 -8.49 -8.06
N TYR A 302 -9.07 -9.33 -7.02
CA TYR A 302 -9.86 -10.55 -7.06
C TYR A 302 -10.73 -10.64 -5.82
N SER A 303 -11.92 -11.22 -5.96
CA SER A 303 -12.81 -11.51 -4.83
C SER A 303 -13.61 -12.78 -5.08
N LYS A 304 -14.02 -13.42 -3.98
CA LYS A 304 -14.85 -14.61 -3.96
C LYS A 304 -15.84 -14.49 -2.81
N ASP A 305 -17.13 -14.75 -3.08
CA ASP A 305 -18.14 -14.96 -2.05
C ASP A 305 -17.95 -16.38 -1.49
N ILE A 306 -17.91 -16.52 -0.18
CA ILE A 306 -17.52 -17.74 0.55
C ILE A 306 -18.56 -18.11 1.59
#